data_990f7a432a2facc9953d3f31a9e4a88f
#
_entry.id   990f7a432a2facc9953d3f31a9e4a88f
#
_cell.length_a   1.000
_cell.length_b   1.000
_cell.length_c   1.000
_cell.angle_alpha   90.00
_cell.angle_beta   90.00
_cell.angle_gamma   90.00
#
_symmetry.space_group_name_H-M   'P 1'
#
loop_
_entity.id
_entity.type
_entity.pdbx_description
1 polymer ?
#
loop_
_entity_poly.entity_id
_entity_poly.type
_entity_poly.pdbx_seq_one_letter_code
_entity_poly.pdbx_strand_id
1 'polypeptide(L)'
;MSKREKYERKMQAQLDELKAEIAGLKGKVEQAEINLELEYYTLIDELHLKLEASEHKFELLKQANEETWGEFKSELEHSWDSLRELIKAITAP
;
A
#
# COMPACT_ATOMS: atom_id res chain seq x y z
N MET A 1 11.99 -3.09 23.31
CA MET A 1 11.80 -2.89 21.87
C MET A 1 12.04 -1.43 21.49
N SER A 2 12.85 -1.15 20.50
CA SER A 2 13.13 0.21 20.07
C SER A 2 11.94 0.84 19.35
N LYS A 3 11.93 2.16 19.21
CA LYS A 3 10.89 2.87 18.44
C LYS A 3 10.91 2.44 16.99
N ARG A 4 12.09 2.20 16.43
CA ARG A 4 12.27 1.72 15.06
C ARG A 4 11.60 0.36 14.87
N GLU A 5 11.85 -0.59 15.75
CA GLU A 5 11.26 -1.93 15.69
C GLU A 5 9.74 -1.88 15.81
N LYS A 6 9.23 -1.04 16.69
CA LYS A 6 7.77 -0.85 16.85
C LYS A 6 7.15 -0.31 15.57
N TYR A 7 7.79 0.68 14.95
CA TYR A 7 7.33 1.26 13.69
C TYR A 7 7.32 0.21 12.58
N GLU A 8 8.40 -0.56 12.46
CA GLU A 8 8.51 -1.58 11.43
C GLU A 8 7.44 -2.67 11.58
N ARG A 9 7.15 -3.08 12.82
CA ARG A 9 6.08 -4.05 13.09
C ARG A 9 4.71 -3.49 12.74
N LYS A 10 4.46 -2.25 13.11
CA LYS A 10 3.19 -1.58 12.79
C LYS A 10 3.00 -1.48 11.29
N MET A 11 4.04 -1.09 10.57
CA MET A 11 3.99 -0.96 9.12
C MET A 11 3.78 -2.29 8.43
N GLN A 12 4.42 -3.36 8.92
CA GLN A 12 4.21 -4.70 8.39
C GLN A 12 2.75 -5.12 8.53
N ALA A 13 2.15 -4.88 9.68
CA ALA A 13 0.74 -5.19 9.91
C ALA A 13 -0.18 -4.39 8.98
N GLN A 14 0.13 -3.11 8.79
CA GLN A 14 -0.65 -2.26 7.89
C GLN A 14 -0.53 -2.69 6.42
N LEU A 15 0.65 -3.11 5.99
CA LEU A 15 0.85 -3.64 4.64
C LEU A 15 0.06 -4.93 4.44
N ASP A 16 0.06 -5.81 5.43
CA ASP A 16 -0.70 -7.06 5.37
C ASP A 16 -2.21 -6.79 5.29
N GLU A 17 -2.70 -5.83 6.05
CA GLU A 17 -4.11 -5.41 5.98
C GLU A 17 -4.47 -4.85 4.60
N LEU A 18 -3.60 -4.02 4.03
CA LEU A 18 -3.83 -3.47 2.69
C LEU A 18 -3.82 -4.53 1.60
N LYS A 19 -2.95 -5.52 1.69
CA LYS A 19 -2.95 -6.64 0.76
C LYS A 19 -4.29 -7.37 0.78
N ALA A 20 -4.83 -7.62 1.98
CA ALA A 20 -6.12 -8.26 2.13
C ALA A 20 -7.26 -7.39 1.59
N GLU A 21 -7.19 -6.08 1.83
CA GLU A 21 -8.19 -5.12 1.35
C GLU A 21 -8.20 -5.05 -0.19
N ILE A 22 -7.02 -5.02 -0.81
CA ILE A 22 -6.90 -5.01 -2.26
C ILE A 22 -7.44 -6.32 -2.87
N ALA A 23 -7.17 -7.45 -2.25
CA ALA A 23 -7.72 -8.74 -2.68
C ALA A 23 -9.25 -8.74 -2.61
N GLY A 24 -9.82 -8.13 -1.55
CA GLY A 24 -11.26 -7.96 -1.41
C GLY A 24 -11.87 -7.08 -2.50
N LEU A 25 -11.18 -6.02 -2.88
CA LEU A 25 -11.62 -5.13 -3.96
C LEU A 25 -11.68 -5.86 -5.30
N LYS A 26 -10.72 -6.71 -5.57
CA LYS A 26 -10.68 -7.51 -6.78
C LYS A 26 -11.94 -8.40 -6.89
N GLY A 27 -12.35 -9.01 -5.79
CA GLY A 27 -13.57 -9.81 -5.73
C GLY A 27 -14.83 -8.99 -6.01
N LYS A 28 -14.89 -7.77 -5.51
CA LYS A 28 -16.02 -6.85 -5.75
C LYS A 28 -16.10 -6.42 -7.21
N VAL A 29 -14.95 -6.21 -7.84
CA VAL A 29 -14.87 -5.81 -9.26
C VAL A 29 -15.41 -6.90 -10.17
N GLU A 30 -15.17 -8.16 -9.85
CA GLU A 30 -15.66 -9.30 -10.63
C GLU A 30 -17.19 -9.36 -10.66
N GLN A 31 -17.87 -8.69 -9.73
CA GLN A 31 -19.33 -8.61 -9.65
C GLN A 31 -19.89 -7.34 -10.30
N ALA A 32 -19.05 -6.45 -10.78
CA ALA A 32 -19.46 -5.19 -11.38
C ALA A 32 -19.91 -5.39 -12.83
N GLU A 33 -20.63 -4.40 -13.37
CA GLU A 33 -20.99 -4.37 -14.78
C GLU A 33 -19.75 -4.29 -15.67
N ILE A 34 -19.79 -4.92 -16.84
CA ILE A 34 -18.63 -5.05 -17.74
C ILE A 34 -17.92 -3.72 -18.02
N ASN A 35 -18.67 -2.64 -18.26
CA ASN A 35 -18.07 -1.33 -18.55
C ASN A 35 -17.31 -0.73 -17.38
N LEU A 36 -17.78 -0.97 -16.16
CA LEU A 36 -17.14 -0.51 -14.94
C LEU A 36 -15.97 -1.42 -14.56
N GLU A 37 -16.09 -2.71 -14.90
CA GLU A 37 -15.08 -3.71 -14.61
C GLU A 37 -13.72 -3.35 -15.22
N LEU A 38 -13.69 -2.92 -16.50
CA LEU A 38 -12.45 -2.52 -17.16
C LEU A 38 -11.78 -1.33 -16.48
N GLU A 39 -12.56 -0.34 -16.06
CA GLU A 39 -12.06 0.81 -15.31
C GLU A 39 -11.46 0.38 -13.97
N TYR A 40 -12.17 -0.48 -13.25
CA TYR A 40 -11.72 -0.98 -11.96
C TYR A 40 -10.47 -1.82 -12.06
N TYR A 41 -10.35 -2.67 -13.08
CA TYR A 41 -9.13 -3.47 -13.29
C TYR A 41 -7.91 -2.58 -13.51
N THR A 42 -8.05 -1.50 -14.25
CA THR A 42 -6.97 -0.52 -14.44
C THR A 42 -6.55 0.08 -13.10
N LEU A 43 -7.51 0.46 -12.26
CA LEU A 43 -7.25 1.01 -10.94
C LEU A 43 -6.61 -0.01 -10.00
N ILE A 44 -7.04 -1.27 -10.08
CA ILE A 44 -6.46 -2.35 -9.27
C ILE A 44 -5.01 -2.62 -9.69
N ASP A 45 -4.73 -2.60 -10.99
CA ASP A 45 -3.35 -2.73 -11.47
C ASP A 45 -2.47 -1.60 -10.93
N GLU A 46 -2.98 -0.38 -10.92
CA GLU A 46 -2.30 0.77 -10.34
C GLU A 46 -2.07 0.59 -8.83
N LEU A 47 -3.08 0.04 -8.11
CA LEU A 47 -2.93 -0.29 -6.69
C LEU A 47 -1.81 -1.29 -6.44
N HIS A 48 -1.74 -2.34 -7.27
CA HIS A 48 -0.67 -3.33 -7.14
C HIS A 48 0.71 -2.73 -7.36
N LEU A 49 0.85 -1.84 -8.33
CA LEU A 49 2.12 -1.14 -8.57
C LEU A 49 2.52 -0.27 -7.38
N LYS A 50 1.55 0.46 -6.81
CA LYS A 50 1.79 1.29 -5.63
C LYS A 50 2.11 0.45 -4.40
N LEU A 51 1.46 -0.70 -4.25
CA LEU A 51 1.74 -1.63 -3.16
C LEU A 51 3.17 -2.17 -3.27
N GLU A 52 3.57 -2.62 -4.46
CA GLU A 52 4.93 -3.09 -4.71
C GLU A 52 5.97 -2.02 -4.40
N ALA A 53 5.70 -0.77 -4.79
CA ALA A 53 6.58 0.35 -4.50
C ALA A 53 6.71 0.57 -2.99
N SER A 54 5.60 0.49 -2.25
CA SER A 54 5.60 0.63 -0.80
C SER A 54 6.36 -0.51 -0.12
N GLU A 55 6.17 -1.74 -0.59
CA GLU A 55 6.90 -2.90 -0.07
C GLU A 55 8.41 -2.77 -0.30
N HIS A 56 8.80 -2.30 -1.49
CA HIS A 56 10.21 -2.07 -1.79
C HIS A 56 10.82 -1.01 -0.88
N LYS A 57 10.11 0.10 -0.67
CA LYS A 57 10.55 1.16 0.23
C LYS A 57 10.64 0.69 1.68
N PHE A 58 9.73 -0.19 2.08
CA PHE A 58 9.77 -0.80 3.41
C PHE A 58 11.01 -1.68 3.58
N GLU A 59 11.36 -2.47 2.56
CA GLU A 59 12.58 -3.28 2.59
C GLU A 59 13.83 -2.40 2.73
N LEU A 60 13.90 -1.30 1.98
CA LEU A 60 14.98 -0.34 2.09
C LEU A 60 15.05 0.28 3.50
N LEU A 61 13.89 0.58 4.08
CA LEU A 61 13.80 1.09 5.43
C LEU A 61 14.40 0.12 6.45
N LYS A 62 14.06 -1.16 6.35
CA LYS A 62 14.56 -2.18 7.26
C LYS A 62 16.06 -2.36 7.18
N GLN A 63 16.66 -2.09 6.02
CA GLN A 63 18.10 -2.20 5.77
C GLN A 63 18.86 -0.92 6.07
N ALA A 64 18.16 0.19 6.31
CA ALA A 64 18.77 1.49 6.51
C ALA A 64 19.55 1.57 7.84
N ASN A 65 20.62 2.36 7.84
CA ASN A 65 21.33 2.67 9.08
C ASN A 65 20.59 3.77 9.85
N GLU A 66 21.06 4.08 11.05
CA GLU A 66 20.42 5.07 11.92
C GLU A 66 20.36 6.47 11.29
N GLU A 67 21.36 6.83 10.49
CA GLU A 67 21.43 8.15 9.87
C GLU A 67 20.41 8.33 8.74
N THR A 68 20.14 7.26 7.97
CA THR A 68 19.30 7.32 6.79
C THR A 68 17.87 6.81 7.02
N TRP A 69 17.63 6.16 8.15
CA TRP A 69 16.34 5.55 8.44
C TRP A 69 15.18 6.55 8.36
N GLY A 70 15.37 7.76 8.88
CA GLY A 70 14.33 8.81 8.83
C GLY A 70 13.95 9.23 7.43
N GLU A 71 14.92 9.26 6.51
CA GLU A 71 14.67 9.57 5.11
C GLU A 71 13.83 8.48 4.44
N PHE A 72 14.20 7.22 4.65
CA PHE A 72 13.44 6.09 4.12
C PHE A 72 12.03 6.02 4.72
N LYS A 73 11.90 6.34 6.00
CA LYS A 73 10.59 6.43 6.66
C LYS A 73 9.69 7.46 5.96
N SER A 74 10.23 8.64 5.68
CA SER A 74 9.49 9.71 4.99
C SER A 74 9.04 9.27 3.59
N GLU A 75 9.92 8.63 2.82
CA GLU A 75 9.58 8.11 1.50
C GLU A 75 8.51 7.03 1.55
N LEU A 76 8.61 6.13 2.52
CA LEU A 76 7.61 5.09 2.73
C LEU A 76 6.25 5.68 3.06
N GLU A 77 6.20 6.66 3.94
CA GLU A 77 4.95 7.33 4.33
C GLU A 77 4.31 8.06 3.14
N HIS A 78 5.09 8.68 2.29
CA HIS A 78 4.58 9.29 1.06
C HIS A 78 3.96 8.26 0.13
N SER A 79 4.65 7.16 -0.09
CA SER A 79 4.15 6.05 -0.90
C SER A 79 2.87 5.47 -0.32
N TRP A 80 2.84 5.31 1.00
CA TRP A 80 1.70 4.82 1.75
C TRP A 80 0.47 5.71 1.59
N ASP A 81 0.64 7.02 1.74
CA ASP A 81 -0.45 7.98 1.59
C ASP A 81 -1.03 7.96 0.18
N SER A 82 -0.17 7.88 -0.83
CA SER A 82 -0.59 7.76 -2.23
C SER A 82 -1.42 6.50 -2.46
N LEU A 83 -0.99 5.38 -1.88
CA LEU A 83 -1.71 4.11 -1.97
C LEU A 83 -3.08 4.19 -1.30
N ARG A 84 -3.14 4.77 -0.10
CA ARG A 84 -4.40 4.92 0.64
C ARG A 84 -5.38 5.84 -0.07
N GLU A 85 -4.90 6.91 -0.67
CA GLU A 85 -5.75 7.82 -1.44
C GLU A 85 -6.39 7.14 -2.64
N LEU A 86 -5.63 6.29 -3.33
CA LEU A 86 -6.17 5.53 -4.45
C LEU A 86 -7.23 4.54 -3.97
N ILE A 87 -7.01 3.86 -2.85
CA ILE A 87 -8.01 2.96 -2.27
C ILE A 87 -9.30 3.72 -1.94
N LYS A 88 -9.18 4.90 -1.35
CA LYS A 88 -10.34 5.74 -1.03
C LYS A 88 -11.12 6.13 -2.30
N ALA A 89 -10.40 6.48 -3.37
CA ALA A 89 -11.03 6.85 -4.63
C ALA A 89 -11.83 5.70 -5.23
N ILE A 90 -11.35 4.46 -5.10
CA ILE A 90 -12.02 3.27 -5.61
C ILE A 90 -13.21 2.88 -4.73
N THR A 91 -13.10 3.04 -3.41
CA THR A 91 -14.14 2.63 -2.46
C THR A 91 -15.16 3.72 -2.14
N ALA A 92 -14.92 4.95 -2.55
CA ALA A 92 -15.86 6.06 -2.34
C ALA A 92 -17.16 5.80 -3.11
N PRO A 93 -18.31 6.13 -2.52
CA PRO A 93 -19.61 5.97 -3.19
C PRO A 93 -19.78 6.91 -4.36
#